data_8b36029cd58313b32b8fd880b4ec17ae
#
_entry.id   8b36029cd58313b32b8fd880b4ec17ae
#
_cell.length_a   1.000
_cell.length_b   1.000
_cell.length_c   1.000
_cell.angle_alpha   90.00
_cell.angle_beta   90.00
_cell.angle_gamma   90.00
#
_symmetry.space_group_name_H-M   'P 1'
#
loop_
_entity.id
_entity.type
_entity.pdbx_description
1 polymer ?
#
loop_
_entity_poly.entity_id
_entity_poly.type
_entity_poly.pdbx_seq_one_letter_code
_entity_poly.pdbx_strand_id
1 'polypeptide(L)'
;MTTNPKWYKTQNAGVRYREHYTRKYQGKQDRYFTIRYKKNNKLIGEAAGWASHGMNAQRANLLRAEIVQNIREGKSPQSLREKREMEKDQEAAKAILIEQKKREQYTFGEAAEKFIKWGQDNKKSWKDDRSRYENYVKPVIKKTPLKDVSPLQIEKIKSNMKKQGLSDKTIHHALTFIRAVYGKHVSWGLYQGPIPTTKVKFPKLDNNRTRFLSYEEAQILLKALKTKSITVYYQAILSLHAGLRFSEIAKLKWSDIDLTHDVLHIRDAKSGKSRETYITEPIKEALTQLNAINEYQNGELIFPDKFGKAQTHISNSFYQVVKQLGLNNGIDDRRRKICFHSLRHTFGSWLAMQGTSLYEIKELMGHTDIKMTERYSHLMPSIKRKAVTKIAETFKNSLEQSESKAG
;
A
#
# COMPACT_ATOMS: atom_id res chain seq x y z
N MET A 1 -2.53 19.10 63.72
CA MET A 1 -1.41 18.72 64.61
C MET A 1 -0.68 17.53 64.02
N THR A 2 0.48 17.71 63.46
CA THR A 2 1.32 16.63 62.93
C THR A 2 2.04 16.00 64.11
N THR A 3 1.45 14.92 64.66
CA THR A 3 2.12 14.13 65.71
C THR A 3 3.37 13.47 65.09
N ASN A 4 4.55 13.77 65.61
CA ASN A 4 5.78 13.08 65.25
C ASN A 4 5.60 11.58 65.40
N PRO A 5 5.87 10.76 64.35
CA PRO A 5 5.64 9.33 64.40
C PRO A 5 6.51 8.66 65.44
N LYS A 6 5.93 7.90 66.36
CA LYS A 6 6.63 7.13 67.39
C LYS A 6 7.44 5.97 66.75
N TRP A 7 8.75 5.90 67.05
CA TRP A 7 9.68 4.91 66.52
C TRP A 7 9.95 3.82 67.54
N TYR A 8 9.81 2.59 67.11
CA TYR A 8 10.08 1.40 67.89
C TYR A 8 11.39 0.73 67.47
N LYS A 9 12.20 0.25 68.46
CA LYS A 9 13.39 -0.56 68.20
C LYS A 9 12.99 -1.97 67.85
N THR A 10 13.78 -2.66 67.03
CA THR A 10 13.68 -4.09 66.84
C THR A 10 14.80 -4.80 67.62
N GLN A 11 14.78 -6.16 67.61
CA GLN A 11 15.90 -6.95 68.13
C GLN A 11 17.21 -6.77 67.35
N ASN A 12 17.09 -6.27 66.09
CA ASN A 12 18.25 -6.07 65.21
C ASN A 12 18.81 -4.66 65.40
N ALA A 13 20.09 -4.54 65.77
CA ALA A 13 20.76 -3.28 65.95
C ALA A 13 20.71 -2.40 64.68
N GLY A 14 20.27 -1.16 64.81
CA GLY A 14 20.17 -0.22 63.66
C GLY A 14 18.93 -0.40 62.77
N VAL A 15 18.00 -1.31 63.16
CA VAL A 15 16.70 -1.40 62.52
C VAL A 15 15.61 -0.91 63.45
N ARG A 16 14.75 -0.07 62.95
CA ARG A 16 13.59 0.44 63.69
C ARG A 16 12.39 0.51 62.79
N TYR A 17 11.16 0.57 63.40
CA TYR A 17 9.93 0.74 62.63
C TYR A 17 9.01 1.78 63.29
N ARG A 18 8.09 2.26 62.50
CA ARG A 18 6.91 3.00 62.93
C ARG A 18 5.66 2.31 62.44
N GLU A 19 4.57 2.47 63.18
CA GLU A 19 3.27 1.92 62.74
C GLU A 19 2.47 2.99 61.98
N HIS A 20 1.71 2.53 60.97
CA HIS A 20 0.79 3.39 60.25
C HIS A 20 -0.45 3.55 61.11
N TYR A 21 -0.95 4.78 61.25
CA TYR A 21 -2.06 5.09 62.15
C TYR A 21 -3.42 4.51 61.69
N THR A 22 -3.66 4.27 60.40
CA THR A 22 -4.92 3.71 59.88
C THR A 22 -4.74 2.39 59.15
N ARG A 23 -3.62 2.19 58.42
CA ARG A 23 -3.42 1.01 57.56
C ARG A 23 -3.05 -0.20 58.39
N LYS A 24 -3.79 -1.31 58.17
CA LYS A 24 -3.53 -2.61 58.78
C LYS A 24 -2.97 -3.60 57.79
N TYR A 25 -2.12 -4.51 58.27
CA TYR A 25 -1.57 -5.64 57.53
C TYR A 25 -1.51 -6.85 58.43
N GLN A 26 -2.08 -8.00 58.00
CA GLN A 26 -2.17 -9.23 58.77
C GLN A 26 -2.75 -9.01 60.20
N GLY A 27 -3.82 -8.25 60.31
CA GLY A 27 -4.51 -7.96 61.58
C GLY A 27 -3.83 -6.98 62.53
N LYS A 28 -2.63 -6.50 62.21
CA LYS A 28 -1.86 -5.53 62.99
C LYS A 28 -1.68 -4.22 62.22
N GLN A 29 -1.30 -3.13 62.88
CA GLN A 29 -0.91 -1.88 62.22
C GLN A 29 0.26 -2.14 61.27
N ASP A 30 0.17 -1.62 60.00
CA ASP A 30 1.22 -1.81 59.03
C ASP A 30 2.50 -1.09 59.49
N ARG A 31 3.64 -1.79 59.39
CA ARG A 31 4.91 -1.32 59.92
C ARG A 31 5.82 -0.83 58.84
N TYR A 32 6.34 0.38 59.01
CA TYR A 32 7.33 0.97 58.13
C TYR A 32 8.72 0.85 58.71
N PHE A 33 9.57 0.04 58.08
CA PHE A 33 10.94 -0.23 58.55
C PHE A 33 11.91 0.77 58.00
N THR A 34 12.90 1.17 58.82
CA THR A 34 14.06 1.97 58.44
C THR A 34 15.31 1.34 58.99
N ILE A 35 16.42 1.50 58.26
CA ILE A 35 17.75 1.11 58.66
C ILE A 35 18.57 2.37 59.03
N ARG A 36 19.51 2.18 59.98
CA ARG A 36 20.46 3.22 60.39
C ARG A 36 21.87 2.64 60.37
N TYR A 37 22.80 3.37 59.81
CA TYR A 37 24.20 3.01 59.73
C TYR A 37 25.09 4.26 59.70
N LYS A 38 26.39 4.10 59.97
CA LYS A 38 27.37 5.18 59.93
C LYS A 38 28.10 5.16 58.55
N LYS A 39 28.21 6.32 57.91
CA LYS A 39 29.06 6.57 56.73
C LYS A 39 29.79 7.89 56.95
N ASN A 40 31.09 7.88 56.82
CA ASN A 40 31.96 9.07 57.02
C ASN A 40 31.66 9.75 58.39
N ASN A 41 31.60 8.98 59.45
CA ASN A 41 31.26 9.38 60.82
C ASN A 41 29.85 9.99 61.04
N LYS A 42 29.04 10.09 59.98
CA LYS A 42 27.66 10.57 60.05
C LYS A 42 26.66 9.43 60.16
N LEU A 43 25.65 9.56 61.05
CA LEU A 43 24.60 8.59 61.16
C LEU A 43 23.54 8.84 60.10
N ILE A 44 23.38 7.86 59.19
CA ILE A 44 22.41 7.90 58.08
C ILE A 44 21.23 7.00 58.41
N GLY A 45 20.00 7.45 58.14
CA GLY A 45 18.78 6.70 58.30
C GLY A 45 18.05 6.62 56.97
N GLU A 46 17.80 5.42 56.47
CA GLU A 46 17.11 5.20 55.17
C GLU A 46 15.88 4.33 55.31
N ALA A 47 14.92 4.57 54.45
CA ALA A 47 13.66 3.85 54.40
C ALA A 47 13.86 2.46 53.75
N ALA A 48 13.61 1.37 54.54
CA ALA A 48 13.67 0.02 54.03
C ALA A 48 12.33 -0.38 53.34
N GLY A 49 11.17 0.00 53.90
CA GLY A 49 9.87 -0.25 53.30
C GLY A 49 8.78 -0.64 54.28
N TRP A 50 7.60 -0.95 53.76
CA TRP A 50 6.41 -1.36 54.53
C TRP A 50 6.31 -2.87 54.67
N ALA A 51 5.75 -3.36 55.78
CA ALA A 51 5.48 -4.75 55.97
C ALA A 51 4.46 -5.31 54.94
N SER A 52 3.47 -4.52 54.54
CA SER A 52 2.55 -4.83 53.48
C SER A 52 3.22 -5.02 52.09
N HIS A 53 4.43 -4.50 51.93
CA HIS A 53 5.26 -4.73 50.73
C HIS A 53 6.34 -5.79 50.98
N GLY A 54 6.13 -6.66 51.95
CA GLY A 54 7.00 -7.78 52.23
C GLY A 54 8.25 -7.44 53.05
N MET A 55 8.38 -6.23 53.63
CA MET A 55 9.49 -5.89 54.49
C MET A 55 9.25 -6.39 55.92
N ASN A 56 10.30 -6.86 56.56
CA ASN A 56 10.29 -7.24 57.99
C ASN A 56 11.65 -6.90 58.63
N ALA A 57 11.75 -7.03 59.96
CA ALA A 57 12.94 -6.69 60.71
C ALA A 57 14.20 -7.43 60.23
N GLN A 58 14.05 -8.72 59.87
CA GLN A 58 15.15 -9.55 59.39
C GLN A 58 15.64 -9.13 57.99
N ARG A 59 14.73 -8.89 57.04
CA ARG A 59 15.07 -8.38 55.72
C ARG A 59 15.71 -6.98 55.79
N ALA A 60 15.19 -6.09 56.64
CA ALA A 60 15.78 -4.79 56.86
C ALA A 60 17.20 -4.89 57.44
N ASN A 61 17.42 -5.87 58.34
CA ASN A 61 18.77 -6.11 58.87
C ASN A 61 19.74 -6.63 57.83
N LEU A 62 19.32 -7.55 56.95
CA LEU A 62 20.14 -8.02 55.82
C LEU A 62 20.55 -6.89 54.90
N LEU A 63 19.60 -6.01 54.51
CA LEU A 63 19.90 -4.83 53.71
C LEU A 63 20.89 -3.90 54.39
N ARG A 64 20.73 -3.69 55.72
CA ARG A 64 21.68 -2.90 56.49
C ARG A 64 23.05 -3.53 56.55
N ALA A 65 23.16 -4.84 56.78
CA ALA A 65 24.43 -5.57 56.83
C ALA A 65 25.20 -5.44 55.50
N GLU A 66 24.50 -5.64 54.38
CA GLU A 66 25.07 -5.46 53.03
C GLU A 66 25.64 -4.05 52.83
N ILE A 67 24.86 -2.99 53.15
CA ILE A 67 25.30 -1.60 53.01
C ILE A 67 26.52 -1.31 53.91
N VAL A 68 26.50 -1.80 55.16
CA VAL A 68 27.61 -1.58 56.09
C VAL A 68 28.88 -2.32 55.62
N GLN A 69 28.75 -3.52 55.08
CA GLN A 69 29.87 -4.26 54.52
C GLN A 69 30.43 -3.55 53.28
N ASN A 70 29.59 -3.13 52.36
CA ASN A 70 30.02 -2.41 51.16
C ASN A 70 30.74 -1.10 51.53
N ILE A 71 30.29 -0.35 52.54
CA ILE A 71 30.97 0.85 53.02
C ILE A 71 32.37 0.53 53.53
N ARG A 72 32.51 -0.59 54.28
CA ARG A 72 33.80 -1.03 54.81
C ARG A 72 34.78 -1.45 53.73
N GLU A 73 34.25 -2.08 52.67
CA GLU A 73 35.05 -2.59 51.55
C GLU A 73 35.23 -1.54 50.43
N GLY A 74 34.63 -0.36 50.55
CA GLY A 74 34.68 0.66 49.49
C GLY A 74 33.88 0.29 48.22
N LYS A 75 32.95 -0.68 48.31
CA LYS A 75 32.15 -1.16 47.16
C LYS A 75 30.80 -0.48 47.10
N SER A 76 30.19 -0.47 45.95
CA SER A 76 28.77 -0.08 45.73
C SER A 76 27.85 -1.29 45.84
N PRO A 77 26.57 -1.12 46.26
CA PRO A 77 25.95 0.12 46.72
C PRO A 77 26.26 0.48 48.20
N GLN A 78 26.46 1.75 48.51
CA GLN A 78 26.69 2.23 49.87
C GLN A 78 25.48 2.93 50.51
N SER A 79 24.33 2.84 49.86
CA SER A 79 23.03 3.33 50.37
C SER A 79 21.87 2.56 49.72
N LEU A 80 20.69 2.54 50.36
CA LEU A 80 19.49 1.95 49.77
C LEU A 80 19.00 2.70 48.55
N ARG A 81 19.27 4.01 48.48
CA ARG A 81 18.96 4.80 47.30
C ARG A 81 19.81 4.34 46.12
N GLU A 82 21.12 4.25 46.31
CA GLU A 82 22.04 3.76 45.27
C GLU A 82 21.70 2.34 44.81
N LYS A 83 21.37 1.44 45.76
CA LYS A 83 20.92 0.09 45.45
C LYS A 83 19.70 0.06 44.55
N ARG A 84 18.67 0.89 44.84
CA ARG A 84 17.45 0.99 44.00
C ARG A 84 17.71 1.59 42.64
N GLU A 85 18.62 2.56 42.54
CA GLU A 85 19.05 3.13 41.27
C GLU A 85 19.75 2.06 40.40
N MET A 86 20.68 1.31 40.96
CA MET A 86 21.38 0.21 40.30
C MET A 86 20.40 -0.92 39.86
N GLU A 87 19.46 -1.31 40.71
CA GLU A 87 18.42 -2.30 40.38
C GLU A 87 17.56 -1.83 39.21
N LYS A 88 17.13 -0.57 39.23
CA LYS A 88 16.35 0.04 38.15
C LYS A 88 17.12 0.10 36.81
N ASP A 89 18.39 0.46 36.86
CA ASP A 89 19.25 0.50 35.69
C ASP A 89 19.50 -0.90 35.12
N GLN A 90 19.68 -1.90 35.99
CA GLN A 90 19.79 -3.29 35.56
C GLN A 90 18.51 -3.83 34.93
N GLU A 91 17.34 -3.49 35.49
CA GLU A 91 16.05 -3.87 34.89
C GLU A 91 15.84 -3.19 33.54
N ALA A 92 16.18 -1.92 33.44
CA ALA A 92 16.11 -1.17 32.17
C ALA A 92 17.06 -1.79 31.12
N ALA A 93 18.29 -2.09 31.50
CA ALA A 93 19.27 -2.76 30.63
C ALA A 93 18.80 -4.14 30.17
N LYS A 94 18.21 -4.94 31.08
CA LYS A 94 17.62 -6.25 30.74
C LYS A 94 16.42 -6.09 29.78
N ALA A 95 15.56 -5.10 29.99
CA ALA A 95 14.42 -4.83 29.12
C ALA A 95 14.89 -4.45 27.70
N ILE A 96 15.89 -3.58 27.59
CA ILE A 96 16.50 -3.19 26.31
C ILE A 96 17.09 -4.44 25.61
N LEU A 97 17.81 -5.29 26.33
CA LEU A 97 18.40 -6.50 25.76
C LEU A 97 17.35 -7.49 25.24
N ILE A 98 16.25 -7.66 25.99
CA ILE A 98 15.13 -8.51 25.57
C ILE A 98 14.47 -7.95 24.33
N GLU A 99 14.27 -6.63 24.27
CA GLU A 99 13.69 -5.99 23.08
C GLU A 99 14.62 -6.08 21.85
N GLN A 100 15.93 -5.91 22.03
CA GLN A 100 16.90 -6.11 20.97
C GLN A 100 16.87 -7.56 20.45
N LYS A 101 16.87 -8.56 21.32
CA LYS A 101 16.74 -9.98 20.93
C LYS A 101 15.42 -10.25 20.17
N LYS A 102 14.31 -9.68 20.59
CA LYS A 102 13.02 -9.78 19.87
C LYS A 102 13.11 -9.16 18.48
N ARG A 103 13.73 -7.98 18.35
CA ARG A 103 13.96 -7.33 17.04
C ARG A 103 14.89 -8.16 16.15
N GLU A 104 15.91 -8.78 16.73
CA GLU A 104 16.83 -9.65 15.99
C GLU A 104 16.19 -10.91 15.44
N GLN A 105 15.22 -11.47 16.16
CA GLN A 105 14.50 -12.68 15.77
C GLN A 105 13.27 -12.39 14.90
N TYR A 106 12.89 -11.10 14.71
CA TYR A 106 11.73 -10.71 13.93
C TYR A 106 11.88 -11.14 12.47
N THR A 107 11.06 -12.11 12.06
CA THR A 107 11.17 -12.78 10.77
C THR A 107 10.53 -11.98 9.63
N PHE A 108 10.94 -12.26 8.38
CA PHE A 108 10.26 -11.72 7.20
C PHE A 108 8.79 -12.15 7.15
N GLY A 109 8.48 -13.35 7.65
CA GLY A 109 7.09 -13.83 7.70
C GLY A 109 6.20 -12.95 8.57
N GLU A 110 6.65 -12.62 9.78
CA GLU A 110 5.94 -11.73 10.69
C GLU A 110 5.80 -10.32 10.09
N ALA A 111 6.85 -9.83 9.45
CA ALA A 111 6.84 -8.55 8.75
C ALA A 111 5.83 -8.53 7.60
N ALA A 112 5.79 -9.58 6.79
CA ALA A 112 4.86 -9.71 5.68
C ALA A 112 3.40 -9.77 6.15
N GLU A 113 3.09 -10.54 7.20
CA GLU A 113 1.74 -10.61 7.76
C GLU A 113 1.29 -9.27 8.33
N LYS A 114 2.16 -8.56 9.04
CA LYS A 114 1.87 -7.22 9.56
C LYS A 114 1.60 -6.22 8.42
N PHE A 115 2.40 -6.27 7.35
CA PHE A 115 2.19 -5.45 6.16
C PHE A 115 0.87 -5.78 5.46
N ILE A 116 0.53 -7.06 5.30
CA ILE A 116 -0.72 -7.50 4.66
C ILE A 116 -1.93 -7.07 5.50
N LYS A 117 -1.84 -7.21 6.83
CA LYS A 117 -2.90 -6.74 7.75
C LYS A 117 -3.13 -5.24 7.60
N TRP A 118 -2.08 -4.43 7.63
CA TRP A 118 -2.18 -3.00 7.33
C TRP A 118 -2.77 -2.75 5.93
N GLY A 119 -2.39 -3.56 4.96
CA GLY A 119 -2.87 -3.47 3.59
C GLY A 119 -4.38 -3.69 3.43
N GLN A 120 -5.02 -4.49 4.30
CA GLN A 120 -6.46 -4.73 4.28
C GLN A 120 -7.25 -3.42 4.41
N ASP A 121 -6.80 -2.52 5.27
CA ASP A 121 -7.47 -1.25 5.53
C ASP A 121 -7.02 -0.12 4.57
N ASN A 122 -5.82 -0.26 3.95
CA ASN A 122 -5.18 0.84 3.25
C ASN A 122 -4.94 0.59 1.74
N LYS A 123 -5.17 -0.62 1.23
CA LYS A 123 -4.85 -0.99 -0.16
C LYS A 123 -5.93 -1.84 -0.80
N LYS A 124 -6.49 -1.40 -1.91
CA LYS A 124 -7.43 -2.24 -2.71
C LYS A 124 -6.78 -3.54 -3.21
N SER A 125 -5.45 -3.56 -3.40
CA SER A 125 -4.70 -4.72 -3.95
C SER A 125 -4.08 -5.64 -2.88
N TRP A 126 -4.51 -5.58 -1.63
CA TRP A 126 -3.94 -6.41 -0.55
C TRP A 126 -4.08 -7.92 -0.79
N LYS A 127 -5.17 -8.35 -1.47
CA LYS A 127 -5.37 -9.76 -1.85
C LYS A 127 -4.30 -10.26 -2.81
N ASP A 128 -3.87 -9.42 -3.76
CA ASP A 128 -2.78 -9.73 -4.68
C ASP A 128 -1.44 -9.81 -3.92
N ASP A 129 -1.21 -8.92 -2.96
CA ASP A 129 -0.01 -8.95 -2.13
C ASP A 129 0.04 -10.22 -1.28
N ARG A 130 -1.09 -10.64 -0.69
CA ARG A 130 -1.20 -11.90 0.03
C ARG A 130 -0.90 -13.10 -0.89
N SER A 131 -1.51 -13.14 -2.07
CA SER A 131 -1.28 -14.21 -3.04
C SER A 131 0.19 -14.31 -3.45
N ARG A 132 0.86 -13.17 -3.70
CA ARG A 132 2.31 -13.15 -4.04
C ARG A 132 3.16 -13.65 -2.89
N TYR A 133 2.83 -13.24 -1.66
CA TYR A 133 3.51 -13.71 -0.46
C TYR A 133 3.40 -15.22 -0.31
N GLU A 134 2.17 -15.74 -0.25
CA GLU A 134 1.91 -17.16 0.00
C GLU A 134 2.55 -18.08 -1.06
N ASN A 135 2.38 -17.71 -2.34
CA ASN A 135 2.79 -18.59 -3.43
C ASN A 135 4.29 -18.52 -3.75
N TYR A 136 4.94 -17.36 -3.60
CA TYR A 136 6.29 -17.17 -4.15
C TYR A 136 7.34 -16.79 -3.11
N VAL A 137 6.98 -16.00 -2.11
CA VAL A 137 7.95 -15.42 -1.17
C VAL A 137 8.08 -16.24 0.10
N LYS A 138 6.96 -16.62 0.68
CA LYS A 138 6.85 -17.41 1.91
C LYS A 138 7.66 -18.70 1.90
N PRO A 139 7.65 -19.52 0.82
CA PRO A 139 8.40 -20.77 0.79
C PRO A 139 9.91 -20.60 0.96
N VAL A 140 10.46 -19.42 0.66
CA VAL A 140 11.92 -19.19 0.65
C VAL A 140 12.39 -18.44 1.89
N ILE A 141 11.69 -17.37 2.31
CA ILE A 141 12.21 -16.45 3.34
C ILE A 141 11.32 -16.24 4.55
N LYS A 142 10.20 -16.99 4.70
CA LYS A 142 9.29 -16.80 5.84
C LYS A 142 9.98 -16.84 7.20
N LYS A 143 10.88 -17.80 7.39
CA LYS A 143 11.58 -18.07 8.67
C LYS A 143 12.87 -17.27 8.83
N THR A 144 13.32 -16.57 7.81
CA THR A 144 14.55 -15.78 7.85
C THR A 144 14.32 -14.52 8.67
N PRO A 145 15.17 -14.18 9.66
CA PRO A 145 15.10 -12.89 10.33
C PRO A 145 15.13 -11.75 9.31
N LEU A 146 14.34 -10.71 9.54
CA LEU A 146 14.17 -9.60 8.59
C LEU A 146 15.52 -8.95 8.22
N LYS A 147 16.42 -8.85 9.21
CA LYS A 147 17.76 -8.28 9.02
C LYS A 147 18.70 -9.17 8.19
N ASP A 148 18.45 -10.48 8.13
CA ASP A 148 19.32 -11.49 7.54
C ASP A 148 18.86 -11.94 6.14
N VAL A 149 17.77 -11.39 5.62
CA VAL A 149 17.31 -11.67 4.26
C VAL A 149 18.36 -11.15 3.26
N SER A 150 19.00 -12.06 2.56
CA SER A 150 20.06 -11.73 1.61
C SER A 150 19.55 -11.52 0.19
N PRO A 151 20.26 -10.73 -0.65
CA PRO A 151 20.00 -10.64 -2.09
C PRO A 151 19.97 -12.01 -2.80
N LEU A 152 20.79 -12.96 -2.34
CA LEU A 152 20.85 -14.32 -2.90
C LEU A 152 19.53 -15.07 -2.71
N GLN A 153 18.90 -14.95 -1.54
CA GLN A 153 17.59 -15.55 -1.30
C GLN A 153 16.51 -14.93 -2.19
N ILE A 154 16.60 -13.63 -2.49
CA ILE A 154 15.67 -12.95 -3.41
C ILE A 154 15.91 -13.40 -4.86
N GLU A 155 17.16 -13.58 -5.28
CA GLU A 155 17.48 -14.18 -6.59
C GLU A 155 16.97 -15.63 -6.69
N LYS A 156 17.00 -16.40 -5.59
CA LYS A 156 16.40 -17.74 -5.53
C LYS A 156 14.89 -17.69 -5.75
N ILE A 157 14.18 -16.74 -5.15
CA ILE A 157 12.73 -16.54 -5.41
C ILE A 157 12.51 -16.28 -6.90
N LYS A 158 13.26 -15.35 -7.47
CA LYS A 158 13.20 -15.00 -8.90
C LYS A 158 13.47 -16.20 -9.82
N SER A 159 14.49 -16.99 -9.51
CA SER A 159 14.84 -18.21 -10.24
C SER A 159 13.74 -19.25 -10.16
N ASN A 160 13.18 -19.50 -8.98
CA ASN A 160 12.08 -20.44 -8.79
C ASN A 160 10.84 -20.04 -9.61
N MET A 161 10.51 -18.73 -9.61
CA MET A 161 9.39 -18.21 -10.40
C MET A 161 9.63 -18.36 -11.92
N LYS A 162 10.87 -18.16 -12.39
CA LYS A 162 11.24 -18.40 -13.79
C LYS A 162 11.11 -19.87 -14.18
N LYS A 163 11.58 -20.78 -13.33
CA LYS A 163 11.43 -22.23 -13.55
C LYS A 163 9.97 -22.68 -13.65
N GLN A 164 9.06 -21.98 -12.95
CA GLN A 164 7.61 -22.19 -13.05
C GLN A 164 6.99 -21.55 -14.31
N GLY A 165 7.76 -20.96 -15.20
CA GLY A 165 7.26 -20.33 -16.43
C GLY A 165 6.50 -19.01 -16.20
N LEU A 166 6.66 -18.37 -15.04
CA LEU A 166 5.96 -17.13 -14.71
C LEU A 166 6.54 -15.94 -15.49
N SER A 167 5.65 -15.02 -15.88
CA SER A 167 6.03 -13.84 -16.64
C SER A 167 6.94 -12.89 -15.81
N ASP A 168 7.82 -12.16 -16.50
CA ASP A 168 8.67 -11.13 -15.89
C ASP A 168 7.86 -10.09 -15.10
N LYS A 169 6.63 -9.80 -15.52
CA LYS A 169 5.71 -8.91 -14.78
C LYS A 169 5.31 -9.51 -13.44
N THR A 170 5.00 -10.79 -13.38
CA THR A 170 4.64 -11.49 -12.14
C THR A 170 5.82 -11.48 -11.16
N ILE A 171 7.02 -11.78 -11.69
CA ILE A 171 8.27 -11.74 -10.93
C ILE A 171 8.53 -10.33 -10.39
N HIS A 172 8.43 -9.31 -11.23
CA HIS A 172 8.58 -7.92 -10.84
C HIS A 172 7.64 -7.53 -9.68
N HIS A 173 6.38 -7.96 -9.74
CA HIS A 173 5.41 -7.70 -8.67
C HIS A 173 5.76 -8.40 -7.35
N ALA A 174 6.28 -9.62 -7.39
CA ALA A 174 6.73 -10.32 -6.19
C ALA A 174 7.92 -9.60 -5.53
N LEU A 175 8.88 -9.14 -6.33
CA LEU A 175 10.02 -8.35 -5.84
C LEU A 175 9.57 -6.98 -5.29
N THR A 176 8.59 -6.35 -5.95
CA THR A 176 7.98 -5.08 -5.49
C THR A 176 7.27 -5.27 -4.16
N PHE A 177 6.59 -6.41 -3.94
CA PHE A 177 6.00 -6.76 -2.65
C PHE A 177 7.06 -6.83 -1.55
N ILE A 178 8.18 -7.56 -1.78
CA ILE A 178 9.28 -7.63 -0.81
C ILE A 178 9.79 -6.23 -0.48
N ARG A 179 10.07 -5.40 -1.50
CA ARG A 179 10.50 -4.00 -1.32
C ARG A 179 9.50 -3.18 -0.49
N ALA A 180 8.21 -3.36 -0.73
CA ALA A 180 7.15 -2.63 -0.04
C ALA A 180 7.06 -3.03 1.45
N VAL A 181 7.25 -4.32 1.79
CA VAL A 181 7.33 -4.79 3.17
C VAL A 181 8.46 -4.07 3.90
N TYR A 182 9.67 -4.06 3.35
CA TYR A 182 10.81 -3.34 3.96
C TYR A 182 10.56 -1.84 4.08
N GLY A 183 10.13 -1.19 3.00
CA GLY A 183 9.87 0.24 2.99
C GLY A 183 8.86 0.65 4.05
N LYS A 184 7.81 -0.16 4.25
CA LYS A 184 6.81 0.10 5.28
C LYS A 184 7.37 -0.12 6.70
N HIS A 185 8.20 -1.15 6.90
CA HIS A 185 8.85 -1.39 8.19
C HIS A 185 9.87 -0.30 8.54
N VAL A 186 10.59 0.25 7.56
CA VAL A 186 11.40 1.45 7.76
C VAL A 186 10.54 2.63 8.20
N SER A 187 9.41 2.89 7.53
CA SER A 187 8.50 3.98 7.90
C SER A 187 7.85 3.81 9.29
N TRP A 188 7.72 2.59 9.78
CA TRP A 188 7.23 2.28 11.14
C TRP A 188 8.34 2.28 12.21
N GLY A 189 9.59 2.51 11.84
CA GLY A 189 10.73 2.42 12.77
C GLY A 189 11.07 1.00 13.25
N LEU A 190 10.53 -0.02 12.56
CA LEU A 190 10.72 -1.44 12.91
C LEU A 190 11.92 -2.08 12.22
N TYR A 191 12.51 -1.40 11.23
CA TYR A 191 13.68 -1.83 10.48
C TYR A 191 14.56 -0.63 10.12
N GLN A 192 15.87 -0.77 10.28
CA GLN A 192 16.85 0.30 10.02
C GLN A 192 18.00 -0.14 9.09
N GLY A 193 17.93 -1.36 8.56
CA GLY A 193 18.97 -1.91 7.68
C GLY A 193 18.79 -1.54 6.20
N PRO A 194 19.73 -1.92 5.33
CA PRO A 194 19.62 -1.77 3.89
C PRO A 194 18.52 -2.68 3.36
N ILE A 195 17.74 -2.17 2.40
CA ILE A 195 16.68 -2.96 1.75
C ILE A 195 17.33 -3.96 0.78
N PRO A 196 17.23 -5.28 0.98
CA PRO A 196 18.00 -6.25 0.19
C PRO A 196 17.63 -6.26 -1.30
N THR A 197 16.41 -5.85 -1.66
CA THR A 197 15.98 -5.75 -3.06
C THR A 197 16.69 -4.66 -3.87
N THR A 198 17.43 -3.74 -3.24
CA THR A 198 18.17 -2.70 -3.96
C THR A 198 19.36 -3.27 -4.73
N LYS A 199 19.91 -4.39 -4.25
CA LYS A 199 21.02 -5.12 -4.88
C LYS A 199 20.58 -6.18 -5.89
N VAL A 200 19.26 -6.31 -6.14
CA VAL A 200 18.67 -7.31 -7.06
C VAL A 200 18.18 -6.61 -8.31
N LYS A 201 18.60 -7.10 -9.48
CA LYS A 201 18.14 -6.56 -10.77
C LYS A 201 16.71 -7.04 -11.05
N PHE A 202 15.77 -6.10 -11.10
CA PHE A 202 14.40 -6.38 -11.47
C PHE A 202 14.27 -6.66 -12.96
N PRO A 203 13.36 -7.57 -13.39
CA PRO A 203 13.08 -7.76 -14.81
C PRO A 203 12.68 -6.43 -15.47
N LYS A 204 13.22 -6.17 -16.66
CA LYS A 204 12.75 -5.07 -17.49
C LYS A 204 11.36 -5.41 -18.01
N LEU A 205 10.40 -4.51 -17.80
CA LEU A 205 9.03 -4.71 -18.26
C LEU A 205 8.84 -4.00 -19.60
N ASP A 206 8.67 -4.79 -20.65
CA ASP A 206 8.12 -4.32 -21.91
C ASP A 206 6.70 -4.86 -22.06
N ASN A 207 5.74 -4.12 -21.52
CA ASN A 207 4.32 -4.53 -21.46
C ASN A 207 3.41 -3.64 -22.28
N ASN A 208 3.98 -2.76 -23.12
CA ASN A 208 3.19 -1.87 -23.93
C ASN A 208 2.42 -2.71 -24.95
N ARG A 209 1.09 -2.64 -24.90
CA ARG A 209 0.26 -3.18 -25.97
C ARG A 209 0.51 -2.32 -27.20
N THR A 210 0.81 -2.99 -28.32
CA THR A 210 1.15 -2.35 -29.58
C THR A 210 0.06 -2.51 -30.63
N ARG A 211 -0.88 -3.46 -30.44
CA ARG A 211 -1.96 -3.72 -31.39
C ARG A 211 -3.26 -3.03 -30.96
N PHE A 212 -3.87 -2.37 -31.89
CA PHE A 212 -5.23 -1.85 -31.86
C PHE A 212 -5.99 -2.39 -33.09
N LEU A 213 -7.31 -2.26 -33.10
CA LEU A 213 -8.15 -2.70 -34.21
C LEU A 213 -8.14 -1.70 -35.37
N SER A 214 -8.14 -2.21 -36.60
CA SER A 214 -8.52 -1.38 -37.74
C SER A 214 -10.02 -1.03 -37.66
N TYR A 215 -10.48 -0.09 -38.51
CA TYR A 215 -11.91 0.25 -38.59
C TYR A 215 -12.72 -0.98 -39.01
N GLU A 216 -12.23 -1.75 -39.98
CA GLU A 216 -12.87 -2.97 -40.49
C GLU A 216 -12.92 -4.06 -39.43
N GLU A 217 -11.82 -4.32 -38.73
CA GLU A 217 -11.77 -5.30 -37.62
C GLU A 217 -12.77 -4.92 -36.52
N ALA A 218 -12.87 -3.63 -36.17
CA ALA A 218 -13.82 -3.13 -35.18
C ALA A 218 -15.28 -3.32 -35.61
N GLN A 219 -15.60 -3.03 -36.87
CA GLN A 219 -16.96 -3.22 -37.41
C GLN A 219 -17.37 -4.70 -37.39
N ILE A 220 -16.48 -5.59 -37.88
CA ILE A 220 -16.74 -7.04 -37.88
C ILE A 220 -16.92 -7.56 -36.45
N LEU A 221 -16.06 -7.13 -35.52
CA LEU A 221 -16.15 -7.49 -34.10
C LEU A 221 -17.47 -7.04 -33.48
N LEU A 222 -17.86 -5.76 -33.67
CA LEU A 222 -19.12 -5.22 -33.15
C LEU A 222 -20.35 -5.94 -33.72
N LYS A 223 -20.36 -6.22 -35.02
CA LYS A 223 -21.44 -6.98 -35.68
C LYS A 223 -21.60 -8.37 -35.07
N ALA A 224 -20.52 -9.10 -34.87
CA ALA A 224 -20.52 -10.43 -34.27
C ALA A 224 -20.91 -10.38 -32.78
N LEU A 225 -20.47 -9.36 -32.04
CA LEU A 225 -20.87 -9.18 -30.64
C LEU A 225 -22.37 -8.88 -30.50
N LYS A 226 -22.94 -8.06 -31.40
CA LYS A 226 -24.39 -7.72 -31.39
C LYS A 226 -25.24 -8.98 -31.52
N THR A 227 -24.83 -9.95 -32.34
CA THR A 227 -25.52 -11.23 -32.50
C THR A 227 -25.29 -12.17 -31.32
N LYS A 228 -24.08 -12.18 -30.74
CA LYS A 228 -23.69 -13.12 -29.67
C LYS A 228 -24.18 -12.71 -28.29
N SER A 229 -24.09 -11.41 -27.94
CA SER A 229 -24.46 -10.85 -26.65
C SER A 229 -24.64 -9.34 -26.73
N ILE A 230 -25.86 -8.89 -26.70
CA ILE A 230 -26.22 -7.48 -26.78
C ILE A 230 -25.55 -6.65 -25.65
N THR A 231 -25.47 -7.20 -24.44
CA THR A 231 -24.81 -6.56 -23.31
C THR A 231 -23.34 -6.30 -23.58
N VAL A 232 -22.61 -7.32 -24.11
CA VAL A 232 -21.18 -7.20 -24.42
C VAL A 232 -20.96 -6.25 -25.60
N TYR A 233 -21.88 -6.23 -26.56
CA TYR A 233 -21.87 -5.27 -27.66
C TYR A 233 -21.93 -3.81 -27.16
N TYR A 234 -22.88 -3.48 -26.27
CA TYR A 234 -22.99 -2.13 -25.73
C TYR A 234 -21.79 -1.76 -24.84
N GLN A 235 -21.26 -2.71 -24.07
CA GLN A 235 -20.01 -2.50 -23.33
C GLN A 235 -18.83 -2.22 -24.25
N ALA A 236 -18.78 -2.90 -25.42
CA ALA A 236 -17.75 -2.67 -26.42
C ALA A 236 -17.89 -1.31 -27.10
N ILE A 237 -19.11 -0.85 -27.43
CA ILE A 237 -19.38 0.50 -27.93
C ILE A 237 -18.84 1.57 -26.95
N LEU A 238 -19.16 1.47 -25.66
CA LEU A 238 -18.68 2.42 -24.65
C LEU A 238 -17.15 2.44 -24.55
N SER A 239 -16.52 1.28 -24.62
CA SER A 239 -15.04 1.22 -24.57
C SER A 239 -14.38 1.76 -25.84
N LEU A 240 -14.98 1.54 -27.01
CA LEU A 240 -14.42 1.93 -28.31
C LEU A 240 -14.68 3.40 -28.62
N HIS A 241 -15.84 3.97 -28.26
CA HIS A 241 -16.25 5.33 -28.63
C HIS A 241 -16.06 6.37 -27.53
N ALA A 242 -15.97 5.95 -26.25
CA ALA A 242 -15.73 6.83 -25.12
C ALA A 242 -14.44 6.49 -24.35
N GLY A 243 -13.71 5.49 -24.79
CA GLY A 243 -12.43 5.11 -24.16
C GLY A 243 -12.57 4.58 -22.73
N LEU A 244 -13.72 4.06 -22.32
CA LEU A 244 -13.96 3.60 -20.95
C LEU A 244 -13.23 2.31 -20.64
N ARG A 245 -12.73 2.18 -19.39
CA ARG A 245 -12.24 0.90 -18.86
C ARG A 245 -13.41 -0.01 -18.54
N PHE A 246 -13.21 -1.34 -18.63
CA PHE A 246 -14.27 -2.28 -18.24
C PHE A 246 -14.80 -2.02 -16.83
N SER A 247 -13.92 -1.74 -15.87
CA SER A 247 -14.33 -1.44 -14.47
C SER A 247 -15.13 -0.14 -14.32
N GLU A 248 -14.98 0.81 -15.24
CA GLU A 248 -15.79 2.03 -15.31
C GLU A 248 -17.16 1.71 -15.90
N ILE A 249 -17.21 0.99 -17.01
CA ILE A 249 -18.44 0.50 -17.64
C ILE A 249 -19.28 -0.35 -16.65
N ALA A 250 -18.64 -1.27 -15.94
CA ALA A 250 -19.33 -2.17 -15.01
C ALA A 250 -19.96 -1.45 -13.81
N LYS A 251 -19.52 -0.21 -13.50
CA LYS A 251 -20.05 0.61 -12.41
C LYS A 251 -20.92 1.76 -12.89
N LEU A 252 -21.09 1.93 -14.19
CA LEU A 252 -21.85 3.01 -14.78
C LEU A 252 -23.32 2.88 -14.41
N LYS A 253 -23.92 3.99 -13.99
CA LYS A 253 -25.31 4.08 -13.60
C LYS A 253 -26.09 4.96 -14.58
N TRP A 254 -27.39 4.79 -14.64
CA TRP A 254 -28.25 5.67 -15.43
C TRP A 254 -28.16 7.13 -15.00
N SER A 255 -27.97 7.39 -13.71
CA SER A 255 -27.73 8.74 -13.18
C SER A 255 -26.40 9.39 -13.59
N ASP A 256 -25.51 8.65 -14.25
CA ASP A 256 -24.26 9.18 -14.77
C ASP A 256 -24.36 9.64 -16.23
N ILE A 257 -25.56 9.49 -16.86
CA ILE A 257 -25.83 9.84 -18.25
C ILE A 257 -26.61 11.15 -18.31
N ASP A 258 -26.04 12.13 -18.96
CA ASP A 258 -26.71 13.38 -19.33
C ASP A 258 -26.92 13.41 -20.86
N LEU A 259 -28.11 12.98 -21.29
CA LEU A 259 -28.49 13.00 -22.72
C LEU A 259 -28.83 14.40 -23.22
N THR A 260 -29.03 15.36 -22.32
CA THR A 260 -29.35 16.76 -22.71
C THR A 260 -28.10 17.49 -23.18
N HIS A 261 -26.97 17.24 -22.50
CA HIS A 261 -25.68 17.83 -22.81
C HIS A 261 -24.72 16.88 -23.54
N ASP A 262 -25.17 15.67 -23.86
CA ASP A 262 -24.39 14.57 -24.46
C ASP A 262 -23.10 14.27 -23.68
N VAL A 263 -23.21 14.19 -22.32
CA VAL A 263 -22.09 13.96 -21.39
C VAL A 263 -22.30 12.68 -20.59
N LEU A 264 -21.20 11.97 -20.37
CA LEU A 264 -21.08 10.78 -19.53
C LEU A 264 -20.16 11.10 -18.36
N HIS A 265 -20.69 11.05 -17.14
CA HIS A 265 -19.95 11.29 -15.91
C HIS A 265 -19.32 9.98 -15.42
N ILE A 266 -17.99 9.90 -15.39
CA ILE A 266 -17.25 8.74 -14.89
C ILE A 266 -16.84 9.00 -13.46
N ARG A 267 -17.61 8.45 -12.52
CA ARG A 267 -17.34 8.52 -11.08
C ARG A 267 -16.47 7.34 -10.65
N ASP A 268 -15.78 7.43 -9.53
CA ASP A 268 -14.97 6.34 -8.96
C ASP A 268 -13.96 5.70 -9.93
N ALA A 269 -13.37 6.49 -10.83
CA ALA A 269 -12.34 5.99 -11.70
C ALA A 269 -11.20 5.34 -10.88
N LYS A 270 -10.52 4.35 -11.45
CA LYS A 270 -9.35 3.69 -10.84
C LYS A 270 -8.27 4.69 -10.40
N SER A 271 -8.25 5.87 -11.02
CA SER A 271 -7.35 6.99 -10.71
C SER A 271 -7.74 7.78 -9.46
N GLY A 272 -8.95 7.57 -8.89
CA GLY A 272 -9.50 8.36 -7.79
C GLY A 272 -10.01 9.75 -8.21
N LYS A 273 -9.98 10.08 -9.52
CA LYS A 273 -10.50 11.35 -10.06
C LYS A 273 -11.69 11.06 -10.95
N SER A 274 -12.79 11.75 -10.73
CA SER A 274 -13.92 11.78 -11.66
C SER A 274 -13.54 12.51 -12.93
N ARG A 275 -14.13 12.13 -14.05
CA ARG A 275 -14.01 12.82 -15.33
C ARG A 275 -15.29 12.71 -16.13
N GLU A 276 -15.39 13.52 -17.14
CA GLU A 276 -16.43 13.48 -18.15
C GLU A 276 -15.91 12.93 -19.46
N THR A 277 -16.78 12.35 -20.25
CA THR A 277 -16.55 12.00 -21.63
C THR A 277 -17.82 12.25 -22.43
N TYR A 278 -17.72 12.32 -23.75
CA TYR A 278 -18.83 12.73 -24.59
C TYR A 278 -19.62 11.54 -25.11
N ILE A 279 -20.93 11.71 -25.21
CA ILE A 279 -21.85 10.75 -25.82
C ILE A 279 -21.86 11.02 -27.32
N THR A 280 -21.32 10.06 -28.08
CA THR A 280 -21.37 10.06 -29.55
C THR A 280 -22.66 9.37 -30.01
N GLU A 281 -23.08 9.59 -31.27
CA GLU A 281 -24.31 8.98 -31.80
C GLU A 281 -24.40 7.46 -31.58
N PRO A 282 -23.35 6.65 -31.85
CA PRO A 282 -23.39 5.21 -31.53
C PRO A 282 -23.63 4.89 -30.06
N ILE A 283 -23.15 5.73 -29.14
CA ILE A 283 -23.39 5.58 -27.70
C ILE A 283 -24.85 5.94 -27.37
N LYS A 284 -25.35 7.02 -27.95
CA LYS A 284 -26.71 7.50 -27.75
C LYS A 284 -27.74 6.45 -28.19
N GLU A 285 -27.58 5.91 -29.39
CA GLU A 285 -28.38 4.80 -29.90
C GLU A 285 -28.32 3.57 -28.97
N ALA A 286 -27.12 3.20 -28.54
CA ALA A 286 -26.90 2.05 -27.64
C ALA A 286 -27.65 2.23 -26.32
N LEU A 287 -27.54 3.41 -25.70
CA LEU A 287 -28.19 3.72 -24.40
C LEU A 287 -29.73 3.79 -24.54
N THR A 288 -30.22 4.39 -25.64
CA THR A 288 -31.67 4.47 -25.91
C THR A 288 -32.27 3.07 -26.08
N GLN A 289 -31.62 2.19 -26.85
CA GLN A 289 -32.07 0.82 -27.04
C GLN A 289 -32.01 0.01 -25.74
N LEU A 290 -30.96 0.20 -24.90
CA LEU A 290 -30.87 -0.43 -23.59
C LEU A 290 -31.99 0.01 -22.65
N ASN A 291 -32.31 1.29 -22.63
CA ASN A 291 -33.39 1.84 -21.78
C ASN A 291 -34.77 1.32 -22.21
N ALA A 292 -35.02 1.17 -23.51
CA ALA A 292 -36.26 0.62 -24.04
C ALA A 292 -36.50 -0.87 -23.70
N ILE A 293 -35.42 -1.64 -23.49
CA ILE A 293 -35.50 -3.08 -23.17
C ILE A 293 -35.80 -3.31 -21.68
N ASN A 294 -35.29 -2.44 -20.81
CA ASN A 294 -35.36 -2.63 -19.36
C ASN A 294 -35.77 -1.29 -18.74
N GLU A 295 -36.99 -1.07 -18.34
CA GLU A 295 -37.49 0.14 -17.66
C GLU A 295 -36.65 0.46 -16.39
N TYR A 296 -35.43 0.97 -16.59
CA TYR A 296 -34.48 1.24 -15.51
C TYR A 296 -34.85 2.48 -14.70
N GLN A 297 -34.66 2.40 -13.39
CA GLN A 297 -34.80 3.54 -12.49
C GLN A 297 -33.50 4.31 -12.36
N ASN A 298 -33.58 5.63 -12.13
CA ASN A 298 -32.44 6.48 -11.84
C ASN A 298 -31.61 5.93 -10.65
N GLY A 299 -30.31 5.74 -10.84
CA GLY A 299 -29.40 5.24 -9.82
C GLY A 299 -29.03 3.75 -9.94
N GLU A 300 -29.71 3.00 -10.82
CA GLU A 300 -29.34 1.62 -11.08
C GLU A 300 -28.16 1.47 -12.04
N LEU A 301 -27.46 0.34 -11.93
CA LEU A 301 -26.37 0.01 -12.86
C LEU A 301 -26.91 -0.25 -14.26
N ILE A 302 -26.21 0.25 -15.28
CA ILE A 302 -26.56 -0.03 -16.68
C ILE A 302 -26.29 -1.49 -17.04
N PHE A 303 -25.25 -2.10 -16.47
CA PHE A 303 -24.83 -3.46 -16.73
C PHE A 303 -24.68 -4.28 -15.44
N PRO A 304 -25.79 -4.56 -14.72
CA PRO A 304 -25.72 -5.39 -13.52
C PRO A 304 -25.33 -6.84 -13.87
N ASP A 305 -24.78 -7.55 -12.90
CA ASP A 305 -24.70 -9.01 -12.95
C ASP A 305 -26.07 -9.65 -12.59
N LYS A 306 -26.13 -10.98 -12.57
CA LYS A 306 -27.34 -11.71 -12.21
C LYS A 306 -27.84 -11.50 -10.77
N PHE A 307 -27.06 -10.81 -9.94
CA PHE A 307 -27.38 -10.46 -8.56
C PHE A 307 -27.60 -8.95 -8.37
N GLY A 308 -27.71 -8.17 -9.45
CA GLY A 308 -27.85 -6.71 -9.39
C GLY A 308 -26.57 -5.96 -9.03
N LYS A 309 -25.40 -6.63 -9.01
CA LYS A 309 -24.12 -6.02 -8.64
C LYS A 309 -23.27 -5.68 -9.87
N ALA A 310 -22.29 -4.80 -9.66
CA ALA A 310 -21.32 -4.48 -10.70
C ALA A 310 -20.52 -5.73 -11.12
N GLN A 311 -20.43 -5.94 -12.43
CA GLN A 311 -19.68 -7.06 -13.00
C GLN A 311 -18.19 -6.95 -12.65
N THR A 312 -17.57 -8.06 -12.26
CA THR A 312 -16.13 -8.10 -11.93
C THR A 312 -15.24 -8.44 -13.12
N HIS A 313 -15.78 -9.13 -14.12
CA HIS A 313 -15.08 -9.58 -15.31
C HIS A 313 -15.96 -9.43 -16.55
N ILE A 314 -15.32 -9.19 -17.71
CA ILE A 314 -16.01 -9.22 -18.98
C ILE A 314 -16.53 -10.64 -19.27
N SER A 315 -17.69 -10.75 -19.88
CA SER A 315 -18.26 -12.04 -20.28
C SER A 315 -17.33 -12.80 -21.24
N ASN A 316 -17.30 -14.11 -21.11
CA ASN A 316 -16.59 -15.01 -22.03
C ASN A 316 -17.06 -14.88 -23.49
N SER A 317 -18.28 -14.37 -23.73
CA SER A 317 -18.81 -14.10 -25.06
C SER A 317 -17.87 -13.22 -25.89
N PHE A 318 -17.21 -12.23 -25.28
CA PHE A 318 -16.20 -11.41 -25.96
C PHE A 318 -15.05 -12.25 -26.53
N TYR A 319 -14.49 -13.11 -25.71
CA TYR A 319 -13.33 -13.94 -26.10
C TYR A 319 -13.73 -15.04 -27.10
N GLN A 320 -14.95 -15.56 -27.00
CA GLN A 320 -15.49 -16.51 -27.99
C GLN A 320 -15.62 -15.85 -29.37
N VAL A 321 -16.14 -14.63 -29.45
CA VAL A 321 -16.23 -13.88 -30.71
C VAL A 321 -14.84 -13.56 -31.27
N VAL A 322 -13.91 -13.07 -30.45
CA VAL A 322 -12.51 -12.82 -30.87
C VAL A 322 -11.86 -14.09 -31.44
N LYS A 323 -12.12 -15.26 -30.83
CA LYS A 323 -11.64 -16.56 -31.32
C LYS A 323 -12.32 -16.96 -32.64
N GLN A 324 -13.64 -16.83 -32.73
CA GLN A 324 -14.43 -17.14 -33.92
C GLN A 324 -13.97 -16.32 -35.14
N LEU A 325 -13.66 -15.03 -34.93
CA LEU A 325 -13.18 -14.14 -35.97
C LEU A 325 -11.68 -14.31 -36.28
N GLY A 326 -11.00 -15.20 -35.56
CA GLY A 326 -9.56 -15.44 -35.80
C GLY A 326 -8.65 -14.25 -35.47
N LEU A 327 -9.12 -13.23 -34.76
CA LEU A 327 -8.37 -11.99 -34.52
C LEU A 327 -7.05 -12.18 -33.77
N ASN A 328 -6.87 -13.32 -33.12
CA ASN A 328 -5.66 -13.69 -32.40
C ASN A 328 -4.93 -14.91 -32.99
N ASN A 329 -5.33 -15.38 -34.18
CA ASN A 329 -4.69 -16.53 -34.79
C ASN A 329 -3.23 -16.22 -35.16
N GLY A 330 -2.32 -17.16 -34.90
CA GLY A 330 -0.89 -17.00 -35.16
C GLY A 330 -0.19 -15.91 -34.30
N ILE A 331 -0.84 -15.43 -33.25
CA ILE A 331 -0.27 -14.41 -32.37
C ILE A 331 0.07 -15.02 -31.01
N ASP A 332 1.36 -15.27 -30.76
CA ASP A 332 1.85 -15.80 -29.47
C ASP A 332 2.10 -14.67 -28.45
N ASP A 333 2.56 -13.50 -28.90
CA ASP A 333 2.83 -12.38 -28.03
C ASP A 333 1.55 -11.79 -27.44
N ARG A 334 1.40 -11.95 -26.13
CA ARG A 334 0.25 -11.44 -25.36
C ARG A 334 0.01 -9.93 -25.51
N ARG A 335 1.04 -9.14 -25.83
CA ARG A 335 0.93 -7.69 -26.06
C ARG A 335 0.17 -7.37 -27.35
N ARG A 336 0.18 -8.29 -28.30
CA ARG A 336 -0.48 -8.17 -29.60
C ARG A 336 -1.85 -8.83 -29.64
N LYS A 337 -2.24 -9.62 -28.60
CA LYS A 337 -3.56 -10.27 -28.56
C LYS A 337 -4.65 -9.26 -28.26
N ILE A 338 -5.71 -9.29 -29.08
CA ILE A 338 -6.94 -8.52 -28.83
C ILE A 338 -7.63 -9.07 -27.59
N CYS A 339 -7.94 -8.17 -26.67
CA CYS A 339 -8.77 -8.39 -25.49
C CYS A 339 -9.70 -7.20 -25.33
N PHE A 340 -10.63 -7.23 -24.37
CA PHE A 340 -11.57 -6.13 -24.17
C PHE A 340 -10.88 -4.76 -23.98
N HIS A 341 -9.77 -4.71 -23.23
CA HIS A 341 -9.00 -3.50 -23.05
C HIS A 341 -8.37 -2.95 -24.36
N SER A 342 -8.26 -3.79 -25.41
CA SER A 342 -7.79 -3.33 -26.72
C SER A 342 -8.76 -2.35 -27.38
N LEU A 343 -10.07 -2.40 -27.07
CA LEU A 343 -11.05 -1.42 -27.55
C LEU A 343 -10.71 0.00 -27.08
N ARG A 344 -10.41 0.14 -25.81
CA ARG A 344 -9.94 1.43 -25.27
C ARG A 344 -8.58 1.87 -25.87
N HIS A 345 -7.68 0.92 -26.12
CA HIS A 345 -6.44 1.22 -26.84
C HIS A 345 -6.72 1.70 -28.26
N THR A 346 -7.67 1.08 -28.95
CA THR A 346 -8.11 1.48 -30.27
C THR A 346 -8.64 2.90 -30.27
N PHE A 347 -9.49 3.27 -29.30
CA PHE A 347 -9.96 4.65 -29.12
C PHE A 347 -8.80 5.66 -29.06
N GLY A 348 -7.83 5.44 -28.15
CA GLY A 348 -6.67 6.33 -28.04
C GLY A 348 -5.77 6.34 -29.27
N SER A 349 -5.65 5.20 -29.98
CA SER A 349 -4.89 5.10 -31.22
C SER A 349 -5.56 5.85 -32.35
N TRP A 350 -6.86 5.73 -32.53
CA TRP A 350 -7.61 6.45 -33.56
C TRP A 350 -7.57 7.96 -33.33
N LEU A 351 -7.73 8.44 -32.10
CA LEU A 351 -7.57 9.85 -31.78
C LEU A 351 -6.18 10.36 -32.16
N ALA A 352 -5.13 9.61 -31.83
CA ALA A 352 -3.76 9.98 -32.18
C ALA A 352 -3.54 10.04 -33.71
N MET A 353 -4.08 9.06 -34.45
CA MET A 353 -4.01 9.02 -35.91
C MET A 353 -4.74 10.21 -36.57
N GLN A 354 -5.80 10.70 -35.92
CA GLN A 354 -6.55 11.91 -36.36
C GLN A 354 -5.85 13.20 -35.96
N GLY A 355 -4.73 13.15 -35.25
CA GLY A 355 -3.94 14.32 -34.87
C GLY A 355 -4.39 15.00 -33.56
N THR A 356 -5.28 14.38 -32.79
CA THR A 356 -5.63 14.84 -31.43
C THR A 356 -4.39 14.91 -30.55
N SER A 357 -4.20 15.98 -29.79
CA SER A 357 -3.01 16.16 -28.97
C SER A 357 -2.92 15.10 -27.86
N LEU A 358 -1.71 14.74 -27.43
CA LEU A 358 -1.51 13.78 -26.35
C LEU A 358 -2.14 14.24 -25.03
N TYR A 359 -2.26 15.55 -24.84
CA TYR A 359 -2.90 16.10 -23.65
C TYR A 359 -4.43 15.86 -23.67
N GLU A 360 -5.09 16.15 -24.79
CA GLU A 360 -6.52 15.87 -24.96
C GLU A 360 -6.82 14.37 -24.85
N ILE A 361 -6.00 13.51 -25.49
CA ILE A 361 -6.13 12.05 -25.36
C ILE A 361 -5.98 11.63 -23.89
N LYS A 362 -5.04 12.24 -23.15
CA LYS A 362 -4.84 11.99 -21.72
C LYS A 362 -6.10 12.29 -20.92
N GLU A 363 -6.70 13.46 -21.15
CA GLU A 363 -7.92 13.90 -20.45
C GLU A 363 -9.11 12.98 -20.79
N LEU A 364 -9.39 12.76 -22.08
CA LEU A 364 -10.47 11.89 -22.56
C LEU A 364 -10.35 10.46 -22.00
N MET A 365 -9.14 9.91 -21.98
CA MET A 365 -8.89 8.59 -21.41
C MET A 365 -8.81 8.57 -19.88
N GLY A 366 -8.70 9.70 -19.20
CA GLY A 366 -8.50 9.77 -17.75
C GLY A 366 -7.20 9.10 -17.31
N HIS A 367 -6.09 9.45 -17.96
CA HIS A 367 -4.76 9.03 -17.56
C HIS A 367 -4.21 10.02 -16.53
N THR A 368 -3.71 9.49 -15.41
CA THR A 368 -3.11 10.31 -14.34
C THR A 368 -1.75 10.88 -14.72
N ASP A 369 -1.00 10.19 -15.57
CA ASP A 369 0.33 10.58 -16.04
C ASP A 369 0.35 10.59 -17.58
N ILE A 370 0.92 11.64 -18.16
CA ILE A 370 1.09 11.79 -19.61
C ILE A 370 1.89 10.63 -20.22
N LYS A 371 2.84 10.05 -19.47
CA LYS A 371 3.60 8.86 -19.87
C LYS A 371 2.72 7.68 -20.28
N MET A 372 1.51 7.58 -19.74
CA MET A 372 0.55 6.55 -20.16
C MET A 372 0.03 6.80 -21.57
N THR A 373 0.01 8.05 -22.03
CA THR A 373 -0.50 8.49 -23.34
C THR A 373 0.62 8.57 -24.39
N GLU A 374 1.87 8.78 -23.97
CA GLU A 374 3.05 8.82 -24.86
C GLU A 374 3.19 7.59 -25.76
N ARG A 375 2.61 6.46 -25.35
CA ARG A 375 2.54 5.24 -26.18
C ARG A 375 1.85 5.44 -27.53
N TYR A 376 1.03 6.46 -27.69
CA TYR A 376 0.32 6.79 -28.93
C TYR A 376 1.07 7.80 -29.80
N SER A 377 2.16 8.40 -29.32
CA SER A 377 2.89 9.47 -30.01
C SER A 377 3.41 9.06 -31.38
N HIS A 378 3.80 7.79 -31.55
CA HIS A 378 4.29 7.25 -32.82
C HIS A 378 3.21 7.11 -33.89
N LEU A 379 1.92 7.16 -33.53
CA LEU A 379 0.78 7.10 -34.45
C LEU A 379 0.36 8.47 -34.93
N MET A 380 0.83 9.53 -34.30
CA MET A 380 0.45 10.89 -34.68
C MET A 380 1.04 11.28 -36.05
N PRO A 381 0.25 11.89 -36.93
CA PRO A 381 0.78 12.47 -38.17
C PRO A 381 1.94 13.39 -37.83
N SER A 382 2.84 13.62 -38.80
CA SER A 382 4.02 14.50 -38.64
C SER A 382 3.61 15.98 -38.40
N ILE A 383 2.98 16.25 -37.26
CA ILE A 383 2.56 17.59 -36.81
C ILE A 383 3.75 18.53 -36.74
N LYS A 384 4.95 18.03 -36.43
CA LYS A 384 6.18 18.83 -36.40
C LYS A 384 6.48 19.49 -37.74
N ARG A 385 6.38 18.73 -38.82
CA ARG A 385 6.63 19.26 -40.16
C ARG A 385 5.56 20.28 -40.55
N LYS A 386 4.27 19.97 -40.33
CA LYS A 386 3.15 20.89 -40.59
C LYS A 386 3.27 22.18 -39.77
N ALA A 387 3.66 22.09 -38.50
CA ALA A 387 3.84 23.28 -37.67
C ALA A 387 4.96 24.18 -38.16
N VAL A 388 6.11 23.64 -38.57
CA VAL A 388 7.21 24.41 -39.13
C VAL A 388 6.81 25.01 -40.46
N THR A 389 6.14 24.27 -41.35
CA THR A 389 5.62 24.80 -42.63
C THR A 389 4.63 25.95 -42.41
N LYS A 390 3.71 25.79 -41.44
CA LYS A 390 2.74 26.85 -41.12
C LYS A 390 3.40 28.14 -40.62
N ILE A 391 4.49 28.06 -39.86
CA ILE A 391 5.27 29.23 -39.43
C ILE A 391 5.85 29.94 -40.67
N ALA A 392 6.45 29.19 -41.59
CA ALA A 392 7.01 29.73 -42.81
C ALA A 392 5.95 30.41 -43.70
N GLU A 393 4.78 29.79 -43.85
CA GLU A 393 3.63 30.33 -44.58
C GLU A 393 3.09 31.63 -43.93
N THR A 394 2.93 31.64 -42.61
CA THR A 394 2.47 32.80 -41.86
C THR A 394 3.45 33.97 -41.99
N PHE A 395 4.76 33.69 -41.94
CA PHE A 395 5.79 34.68 -42.08
C PHE A 395 5.79 35.27 -43.50
N LYS A 396 5.66 34.42 -44.54
CA LYS A 396 5.55 34.86 -45.93
C LYS A 396 4.32 35.78 -46.14
N ASN A 397 3.15 35.37 -45.66
CA ASN A 397 1.93 36.17 -45.77
C ASN A 397 2.03 37.53 -45.04
N SER A 398 2.77 37.58 -43.92
CA SER A 398 2.99 38.85 -43.21
C SER A 398 3.90 39.81 -43.95
N LEU A 399 4.90 39.30 -44.70
CA LEU A 399 5.76 40.11 -45.56
C LEU A 399 4.97 40.67 -46.76
N GLU A 400 4.17 39.84 -47.42
CA GLU A 400 3.32 40.24 -48.52
C GLU A 400 2.29 41.32 -48.12
N GLN A 401 1.73 41.24 -46.93
CA GLN A 401 0.83 42.28 -46.40
C GLN A 401 1.54 43.55 -45.98
N SER A 402 2.80 43.48 -45.56
CA SER A 402 3.60 44.72 -45.32
C SER A 402 4.05 45.45 -46.56
N GLU A 403 4.36 44.71 -47.60
CA GLU A 403 4.71 45.31 -48.95
C GLU A 403 3.50 45.95 -49.62
N SER A 404 2.31 45.32 -49.48
CA SER A 404 1.06 45.89 -50.06
C SER A 404 0.53 47.15 -49.33
N LYS A 405 1.01 47.43 -48.11
CA LYS A 405 0.68 48.63 -47.34
C LYS A 405 1.71 49.75 -47.49
N ALA A 406 2.87 49.49 -48.11
CA ALA A 406 3.95 50.46 -48.32
C ALA A 406 4.01 51.00 -49.73
N GLY A 407 3.22 50.52 -50.72
CA GLY A 407 2.98 51.00 -52.02
C GLY A 407 1.61 51.73 -52.16
#